data_34e1cf2c954f05c7a73919d7337e67f9
#
_entry.id   34e1cf2c954f05c7a73919d7337e67f9
#
_cell.length_a   1.000
_cell.length_b   1.000
_cell.length_c   1.000
_cell.angle_alpha   90.00
_cell.angle_beta   90.00
_cell.angle_gamma   90.00
#
_symmetry.space_group_name_H-M   'P 1'
#
loop_
_entity.id
_entity.type
_entity.pdbx_description
1 polymer ?
#
loop_
_entity_poly.entity_id
_entity_poly.type
_entity_poly.pdbx_seq_one_letter_code
_entity_poly.pdbx_strand_id
1 'polypeptide(L)'
;MTGHNRVALVTGAGTGIGRAVALALQADGYDVVLAGRRSSEIEATAALAKAGGGLMLPVAADVADEASVKALFERAKSAFGRLDLLFNNAGIFAPGVPLEELPIATWRRVVDINLTGTVLCCQEALRMMKSQHPRGGRIINNGSISAYSPRPNTAAYTATKHAIAGLTKALALEGRGHRIACSQIDIGNAATDLTAAMAAGIKQPGGHIMVEPRMDVAHVASAVLYMANLPLETNVLFMTIKATEMPFEGRG
;
A
#
# COMPACT_ATOMS: atom_id res chain seq x y z
N MET A 1 12.49 -6.89 30.60
CA MET A 1 11.36 -6.36 29.77
C MET A 1 11.34 -7.18 28.51
N THR A 2 10.40 -8.10 28.37
CA THR A 2 10.17 -8.82 27.13
C THR A 2 9.56 -7.81 26.16
N GLY A 3 10.40 -7.19 25.35
CA GLY A 3 9.94 -6.28 24.30
C GLY A 3 9.10 -7.07 23.30
N HIS A 4 7.82 -6.76 23.21
CA HIS A 4 7.00 -7.26 22.10
C HIS A 4 7.54 -6.67 20.80
N ASN A 5 7.70 -7.50 19.77
CA ASN A 5 8.01 -7.03 18.43
C ASN A 5 6.94 -6.04 17.97
N ARG A 6 7.32 -5.06 17.15
CA ARG A 6 6.34 -4.22 16.45
C ARG A 6 5.58 -5.08 15.44
N VAL A 7 4.30 -4.81 15.27
CA VAL A 7 3.42 -5.58 14.38
C VAL A 7 3.04 -4.74 13.17
N ALA A 8 3.24 -5.28 11.98
CA ALA A 8 2.83 -4.68 10.72
C ALA A 8 1.75 -5.52 10.03
N LEU A 9 0.81 -4.86 9.34
CA LEU A 9 -0.13 -5.49 8.41
C LEU A 9 0.10 -4.90 7.02
N VAL A 10 0.35 -5.76 6.04
CA VAL A 10 0.59 -5.38 4.65
C VAL A 10 -0.49 -5.97 3.78
N THR A 11 -1.28 -5.13 3.10
CA THR A 11 -2.27 -5.59 2.12
C THR A 11 -1.66 -5.77 0.74
N GLY A 12 -2.13 -6.77 -0.01
CA GLY A 12 -1.49 -7.12 -1.29
C GLY A 12 -0.07 -7.67 -1.12
N ALA A 13 0.21 -8.37 -0.02
CA ALA A 13 1.54 -8.82 0.37
C ALA A 13 2.08 -10.01 -0.44
N GLY A 14 1.30 -10.59 -1.34
CA GLY A 14 1.69 -11.80 -2.09
C GLY A 14 2.67 -11.55 -3.23
N THR A 15 2.75 -10.35 -3.79
CA THR A 15 3.60 -10.05 -4.97
C THR A 15 4.12 -8.62 -4.95
N GLY A 16 5.06 -8.31 -5.83
CA GLY A 16 5.52 -6.95 -6.15
C GLY A 16 5.93 -6.13 -4.92
N ILE A 17 5.44 -4.90 -4.85
CA ILE A 17 5.75 -3.94 -3.77
C ILE A 17 5.35 -4.50 -2.40
N GLY A 18 4.14 -5.09 -2.28
CA GLY A 18 3.66 -5.62 -1.00
C GLY A 18 4.55 -6.72 -0.46
N ARG A 19 5.01 -7.64 -1.31
CA ARG A 19 5.97 -8.69 -0.95
C ARG A 19 7.29 -8.08 -0.49
N ALA A 20 7.86 -7.16 -1.26
CA ALA A 20 9.15 -6.55 -0.94
C ALA A 20 9.11 -5.78 0.38
N VAL A 21 8.03 -5.01 0.62
CA VAL A 21 7.83 -4.28 1.88
C VAL A 21 7.65 -5.24 3.06
N ALA A 22 6.84 -6.29 2.90
CA ALA A 22 6.63 -7.27 3.96
C ALA A 22 7.93 -7.96 4.39
N LEU A 23 8.76 -8.35 3.42
CA LEU A 23 10.08 -8.96 3.67
C LEU A 23 11.05 -7.99 4.35
N ALA A 24 11.06 -6.72 3.92
CA ALA A 24 11.91 -5.70 4.54
C ALA A 24 11.51 -5.43 6.00
N LEU A 25 10.22 -5.32 6.29
CA LEU A 25 9.70 -5.15 7.64
C LEU A 25 10.02 -6.35 8.52
N GLN A 26 9.83 -7.58 8.02
CA GLN A 26 10.15 -8.81 8.74
C GLN A 26 11.65 -8.88 9.07
N ALA A 27 12.51 -8.56 8.13
CA ALA A 27 13.96 -8.54 8.35
C ALA A 27 14.41 -7.47 9.37
N ASP A 28 13.63 -6.38 9.52
CA ASP A 28 13.83 -5.33 10.52
C ASP A 28 13.20 -5.66 11.90
N GLY A 29 12.66 -6.87 12.07
CA GLY A 29 12.13 -7.37 13.34
C GLY A 29 10.64 -7.08 13.58
N TYR A 30 9.88 -6.65 12.57
CA TYR A 30 8.41 -6.62 12.69
C TYR A 30 7.83 -8.02 12.56
N ASP A 31 6.86 -8.35 13.39
CA ASP A 31 5.91 -9.42 13.10
C ASP A 31 4.94 -8.91 12.02
N VAL A 32 4.78 -9.66 10.92
CA VAL A 32 4.07 -9.16 9.73
C VAL A 32 2.86 -10.02 9.39
N VAL A 33 1.67 -9.42 9.39
CA VAL A 33 0.46 -10.02 8.82
C VAL A 33 0.46 -9.77 7.31
N LEU A 34 0.46 -10.86 6.55
CA LEU A 34 0.46 -10.85 5.08
C LEU A 34 -0.98 -11.01 4.59
N ALA A 35 -1.62 -9.94 4.14
CA ALA A 35 -2.98 -10.00 3.63
C ALA A 35 -3.02 -10.04 2.09
N GLY A 36 -3.80 -10.94 1.53
CA GLY A 36 -4.01 -11.06 0.09
C GLY A 36 -5.05 -12.14 -0.24
N ARG A 37 -5.66 -12.04 -1.42
CA ARG A 37 -6.73 -12.97 -1.83
C ARG A 37 -6.22 -14.37 -2.17
N ARG A 38 -4.99 -14.47 -2.68
CA ARG A 38 -4.37 -15.74 -3.11
C ARG A 38 -3.51 -16.29 -1.98
N SER A 39 -4.00 -17.33 -1.27
CA SER A 39 -3.28 -17.96 -0.16
C SER A 39 -1.89 -18.42 -0.56
N SER A 40 -1.76 -19.07 -1.73
CA SER A 40 -0.46 -19.56 -2.22
C SER A 40 0.61 -18.47 -2.35
N GLU A 41 0.22 -17.26 -2.76
CA GLU A 41 1.17 -16.15 -2.95
C GLU A 41 1.63 -15.54 -1.62
N ILE A 42 0.73 -15.40 -0.64
CA ILE A 42 1.09 -14.89 0.68
C ILE A 42 1.87 -15.93 1.49
N GLU A 43 1.58 -17.21 1.33
CA GLU A 43 2.35 -18.32 1.90
C GLU A 43 3.76 -18.41 1.29
N ALA A 44 3.86 -18.26 -0.04
CA ALA A 44 5.16 -18.18 -0.72
C ALA A 44 5.97 -16.97 -0.23
N THR A 45 5.32 -15.85 0.06
CA THR A 45 6.00 -14.68 0.68
C THR A 45 6.48 -15.02 2.09
N ALA A 46 5.65 -15.68 2.91
CA ALA A 46 6.03 -16.07 4.26
C ALA A 46 7.22 -17.06 4.27
N ALA A 47 7.28 -17.95 3.30
CA ALA A 47 8.40 -18.92 3.15
C ALA A 47 9.75 -18.24 2.83
N LEU A 48 9.75 -16.98 2.37
CA LEU A 48 10.95 -16.19 2.12
C LEU A 48 11.44 -15.42 3.37
N ALA A 49 10.80 -15.64 4.53
CA ALA A 49 11.18 -14.98 5.78
C ALA A 49 12.64 -15.20 6.13
N LYS A 50 13.34 -14.13 6.50
CA LYS A 50 14.74 -14.19 6.92
C LYS A 50 14.84 -14.76 8.32
N ALA A 51 15.76 -15.68 8.54
CA ALA A 51 16.07 -16.22 9.87
C ALA A 51 16.51 -15.09 10.83
N GLY A 52 15.97 -15.09 12.04
CA GLY A 52 16.24 -14.05 13.06
C GLY A 52 15.42 -12.76 12.91
N GLY A 53 14.57 -12.64 11.88
CA GLY A 53 13.59 -11.56 11.78
C GLY A 53 12.29 -11.88 12.53
N GLY A 54 11.27 -11.03 12.40
CA GLY A 54 9.95 -11.24 12.99
C GLY A 54 9.16 -12.39 12.38
N LEU A 55 8.04 -12.74 12.98
CA LEU A 55 7.13 -13.76 12.49
C LEU A 55 6.36 -13.28 11.26
N MET A 56 5.96 -14.18 10.38
CA MET A 56 5.05 -13.90 9.28
C MET A 56 3.76 -14.70 9.43
N LEU A 57 2.62 -14.02 9.37
CA LEU A 57 1.28 -14.59 9.45
C LEU A 57 0.52 -14.36 8.13
N PRO A 58 0.47 -15.33 7.22
CA PRO A 58 -0.38 -15.22 6.03
C PRO A 58 -1.87 -15.34 6.41
N VAL A 59 -2.68 -14.41 5.90
CA VAL A 59 -4.14 -14.37 6.09
C VAL A 59 -4.80 -14.07 4.76
N ALA A 60 -5.57 -15.02 4.24
CA ALA A 60 -6.35 -14.81 3.02
C ALA A 60 -7.47 -13.79 3.30
N ALA A 61 -7.47 -12.68 2.55
CA ALA A 61 -8.45 -11.62 2.72
C ALA A 61 -8.71 -10.86 1.41
N ASP A 62 -9.96 -10.48 1.17
CA ASP A 62 -10.35 -9.53 0.13
C ASP A 62 -10.63 -8.17 0.79
N VAL A 63 -9.82 -7.16 0.44
CA VAL A 63 -9.98 -5.82 1.00
C VAL A 63 -11.27 -5.13 0.55
N ALA A 64 -11.90 -5.59 -0.54
CA ALA A 64 -13.18 -5.06 -1.02
C ALA A 64 -14.39 -5.61 -0.25
N ASP A 65 -14.20 -6.61 0.61
CA ASP A 65 -15.25 -7.21 1.45
C ASP A 65 -15.05 -6.81 2.92
N GLU A 66 -16.04 -6.10 3.46
CA GLU A 66 -16.02 -5.61 4.84
C GLU A 66 -15.89 -6.74 5.87
N ALA A 67 -16.60 -7.86 5.67
CA ALA A 67 -16.53 -9.00 6.59
C ALA A 67 -15.14 -9.64 6.57
N SER A 68 -14.55 -9.78 5.37
CA SER A 68 -13.19 -10.28 5.20
C SER A 68 -12.14 -9.37 5.86
N VAL A 69 -12.29 -8.04 5.75
CA VAL A 69 -11.41 -7.09 6.42
C VAL A 69 -11.53 -7.19 7.94
N LYS A 70 -12.74 -7.24 8.49
CA LYS A 70 -12.95 -7.45 9.94
C LYS A 70 -12.28 -8.73 10.44
N ALA A 71 -12.49 -9.83 9.74
CA ALA A 71 -11.86 -11.13 10.08
C ALA A 71 -10.33 -11.06 10.03
N LEU A 72 -9.75 -10.36 9.04
CA LEU A 72 -8.31 -10.13 8.93
C LEU A 72 -7.77 -9.42 10.19
N PHE A 73 -8.39 -8.32 10.61
CA PHE A 73 -7.93 -7.55 11.77
C PHE A 73 -8.16 -8.31 13.10
N GLU A 74 -9.26 -9.05 13.24
CA GLU A 74 -9.46 -9.94 14.39
C GLU A 74 -8.38 -11.04 14.45
N ARG A 75 -7.98 -11.59 13.31
CA ARG A 75 -6.88 -12.56 13.24
C ARG A 75 -5.54 -11.94 13.64
N ALA A 76 -5.24 -10.72 13.18
CA ALA A 76 -4.05 -9.97 13.59
C ALA A 76 -4.04 -9.69 15.09
N LYS A 77 -5.18 -9.23 15.63
CA LYS A 77 -5.37 -8.98 17.07
C LYS A 77 -5.20 -10.21 17.92
N SER A 78 -5.81 -11.33 17.50
CA SER A 78 -5.70 -12.61 18.21
C SER A 78 -4.25 -13.16 18.23
N ALA A 79 -3.49 -12.96 17.16
CA ALA A 79 -2.12 -13.47 17.06
C ALA A 79 -1.10 -12.60 17.82
N PHE A 80 -1.24 -11.27 17.74
CA PHE A 80 -0.19 -10.34 18.19
C PHE A 80 -0.67 -9.31 19.22
N GLY A 81 -1.97 -9.13 19.42
CA GLY A 81 -2.56 -8.21 20.40
C GLY A 81 -2.48 -6.73 20.04
N ARG A 82 -1.72 -6.37 19.01
CA ARG A 82 -1.45 -4.96 18.60
C ARG A 82 -1.22 -4.80 17.11
N LEU A 83 -1.27 -3.55 16.64
CA LEU A 83 -0.87 -3.16 15.29
C LEU A 83 -0.10 -1.83 15.37
N ASP A 84 1.16 -1.83 14.95
CA ASP A 84 2.02 -0.65 14.95
C ASP A 84 2.11 0.02 13.58
N LEU A 85 1.94 -0.77 12.50
CA LEU A 85 1.98 -0.31 11.13
C LEU A 85 0.90 -0.97 10.28
N LEU A 86 0.12 -0.16 9.55
CA LEU A 86 -0.68 -0.61 8.41
C LEU A 86 -0.04 -0.07 7.12
N PHE A 87 0.32 -0.95 6.20
CA PHE A 87 0.66 -0.56 4.82
C PHE A 87 -0.46 -0.96 3.86
N ASN A 88 -1.28 0.00 3.45
CA ASN A 88 -2.34 -0.18 2.47
C ASN A 88 -1.74 -0.18 1.06
N ASN A 89 -1.48 -1.36 0.53
CA ASN A 89 -0.84 -1.53 -0.77
C ASN A 89 -1.73 -2.28 -1.79
N ALA A 90 -2.73 -3.03 -1.37
CA ALA A 90 -3.64 -3.71 -2.28
C ALA A 90 -4.25 -2.73 -3.30
N GLY A 91 -4.15 -3.07 -4.58
CA GLY A 91 -4.68 -2.23 -5.65
C GLY A 91 -4.59 -2.91 -7.01
N ILE A 92 -5.40 -2.42 -7.94
CA ILE A 92 -5.44 -2.88 -9.34
C ILE A 92 -5.45 -1.69 -10.30
N PHE A 93 -5.03 -1.94 -11.54
CA PHE A 93 -5.29 -1.06 -12.68
C PHE A 93 -6.60 -1.46 -13.39
N ALA A 94 -7.20 -0.50 -14.08
CA ALA A 94 -8.18 -0.77 -15.12
C ALA A 94 -7.48 -0.94 -16.48
N PRO A 95 -8.11 -1.58 -17.48
CA PRO A 95 -7.66 -1.48 -18.86
C PRO A 95 -7.51 -0.02 -19.29
N GLY A 96 -6.48 0.28 -20.08
CA GLY A 96 -6.20 1.62 -20.59
C GLY A 96 -7.10 1.98 -21.76
N VAL A 97 -8.37 2.30 -21.49
CA VAL A 97 -9.38 2.69 -22.49
C VAL A 97 -9.91 4.09 -22.20
N PRO A 98 -10.43 4.85 -23.20
CA PRO A 98 -11.16 6.09 -22.98
C PRO A 98 -12.28 5.91 -21.94
N LEU A 99 -12.62 6.99 -21.24
CA LEU A 99 -13.61 6.88 -20.14
C LEU A 99 -14.98 6.41 -20.60
N GLU A 100 -15.43 6.84 -21.76
CA GLU A 100 -16.71 6.47 -22.38
C GLU A 100 -16.76 4.98 -22.77
N GLU A 101 -15.63 4.33 -22.94
CA GLU A 101 -15.51 2.89 -23.23
C GLU A 101 -15.28 2.03 -21.99
N LEU A 102 -15.01 2.65 -20.83
CA LEU A 102 -14.72 1.92 -19.60
C LEU A 102 -16.00 1.31 -19.02
N PRO A 103 -16.12 -0.05 -18.93
CA PRO A 103 -17.30 -0.66 -18.31
C PRO A 103 -17.49 -0.20 -16.88
N ILE A 104 -18.71 0.20 -16.50
CA ILE A 104 -19.00 0.67 -15.14
C ILE A 104 -18.69 -0.36 -14.05
N ALA A 105 -18.80 -1.66 -14.37
CA ALA A 105 -18.38 -2.72 -13.45
C ALA A 105 -16.88 -2.71 -13.17
N THR A 106 -16.06 -2.39 -14.19
CA THR A 106 -14.61 -2.23 -14.03
C THR A 106 -14.29 -1.01 -13.18
N TRP A 107 -14.95 0.14 -13.43
CA TRP A 107 -14.84 1.33 -12.60
C TRP A 107 -15.13 1.00 -11.13
N ARG A 108 -16.29 0.40 -10.85
CA ARG A 108 -16.68 0.01 -9.48
C ARG A 108 -15.63 -0.88 -8.83
N ARG A 109 -15.16 -1.90 -9.53
CA ARG A 109 -14.15 -2.81 -9.00
C ARG A 109 -12.84 -2.10 -8.64
N VAL A 110 -12.39 -1.12 -9.43
CA VAL A 110 -11.21 -0.31 -9.11
C VAL A 110 -11.46 0.54 -7.87
N VAL A 111 -12.63 1.17 -7.75
CA VAL A 111 -13.03 1.95 -6.57
C VAL A 111 -13.11 1.06 -5.34
N ASP A 112 -13.75 -0.10 -5.44
CA ASP A 112 -13.94 -1.02 -4.31
C ASP A 112 -12.61 -1.51 -3.74
N ILE A 113 -11.64 -1.84 -4.60
CA ILE A 113 -10.34 -2.35 -4.13
C ILE A 113 -9.42 -1.21 -3.72
N ASN A 114 -9.23 -0.21 -4.59
CA ASN A 114 -8.18 0.81 -4.37
C ASN A 114 -8.56 1.87 -3.34
N LEU A 115 -9.86 2.19 -3.22
CA LEU A 115 -10.35 3.24 -2.33
C LEU A 115 -11.15 2.67 -1.17
N THR A 116 -12.27 1.99 -1.42
CA THR A 116 -13.13 1.45 -0.35
C THR A 116 -12.36 0.47 0.53
N GLY A 117 -11.58 -0.43 -0.07
CA GLY A 117 -10.73 -1.38 0.66
C GLY A 117 -9.68 -0.70 1.54
N THR A 118 -9.08 0.39 1.05
CA THR A 118 -8.17 1.21 1.87
C THR A 118 -8.92 1.85 3.05
N VAL A 119 -10.13 2.37 2.83
CA VAL A 119 -10.97 2.96 3.90
C VAL A 119 -11.31 1.90 4.95
N LEU A 120 -11.78 0.72 4.55
CA LEU A 120 -12.11 -0.38 5.47
C LEU A 120 -10.90 -0.78 6.33
N CYS A 121 -9.73 -0.97 5.73
CA CYS A 121 -8.51 -1.28 6.45
C CYS A 121 -8.09 -0.15 7.41
N CYS A 122 -8.22 1.12 6.99
CA CYS A 122 -7.95 2.26 7.86
C CYS A 122 -8.90 2.32 9.06
N GLN A 123 -10.19 2.02 8.89
CA GLN A 123 -11.16 2.00 9.97
C GLN A 123 -10.79 0.97 11.04
N GLU A 124 -10.48 -0.26 10.64
CA GLU A 124 -10.10 -1.32 11.58
C GLU A 124 -8.75 -1.00 12.25
N ALA A 125 -7.77 -0.49 11.50
CA ALA A 125 -6.49 -0.05 12.07
C ALA A 125 -6.67 1.04 13.12
N LEU A 126 -7.49 2.06 12.82
CA LEU A 126 -7.79 3.14 13.78
C LEU A 126 -8.46 2.60 15.05
N ARG A 127 -9.43 1.68 14.93
CA ARG A 127 -10.08 1.04 16.09
C ARG A 127 -9.03 0.32 16.95
N MET A 128 -8.19 -0.48 16.33
CA MET A 128 -7.16 -1.26 17.02
C MET A 128 -6.09 -0.36 17.66
N MET A 129 -5.54 0.60 16.92
CA MET A 129 -4.49 1.52 17.38
C MET A 129 -4.98 2.47 18.50
N LYS A 130 -6.27 2.81 18.54
CA LYS A 130 -6.88 3.62 19.62
C LYS A 130 -7.11 2.81 20.90
N SER A 131 -7.37 1.51 20.79
CA SER A 131 -7.72 0.64 21.94
C SER A 131 -6.53 -0.10 22.55
N GLN A 132 -5.44 -0.27 21.83
CA GLN A 132 -4.24 -0.99 22.31
C GLN A 132 -3.41 -0.19 23.34
N HIS A 133 -2.53 -0.89 24.06
CA HIS A 133 -1.58 -0.26 24.99
C HIS A 133 -0.14 -0.71 24.71
N PRO A 134 0.81 0.25 24.52
CA PRO A 134 0.57 1.70 24.38
C PRO A 134 -0.25 2.04 23.14
N ARG A 135 -1.02 3.14 23.21
CA ARG A 135 -1.81 3.65 22.08
C ARG A 135 -0.92 4.19 20.98
N GLY A 136 -1.46 4.19 19.76
CA GLY A 136 -0.83 4.80 18.60
C GLY A 136 -0.38 3.78 17.59
N GLY A 137 0.15 4.27 16.49
CA GLY A 137 0.61 3.49 15.35
C GLY A 137 0.78 4.34 14.10
N ARG A 138 1.08 3.71 13.00
CA ARG A 138 1.29 4.38 11.72
C ARG A 138 0.48 3.72 10.62
N ILE A 139 -0.14 4.54 9.78
CA ILE A 139 -0.79 4.11 8.54
C ILE A 139 0.00 4.71 7.38
N ILE A 140 0.42 3.88 6.44
CA ILE A 140 1.06 4.32 5.19
C ILE A 140 0.18 3.85 4.03
N ASN A 141 -0.35 4.79 3.26
CA ASN A 141 -1.15 4.50 2.08
C ASN A 141 -0.26 4.47 0.83
N ASN A 142 -0.39 3.44 0.02
CA ASN A 142 0.25 3.40 -1.29
C ASN A 142 -0.51 4.30 -2.26
N GLY A 143 0.01 5.50 -2.47
CA GLY A 143 -0.44 6.47 -3.44
C GLY A 143 0.07 6.16 -4.86
N SER A 144 0.25 7.19 -5.62
CA SER A 144 0.88 7.13 -6.94
C SER A 144 1.17 8.54 -7.44
N ILE A 145 2.20 8.70 -8.25
CA ILE A 145 2.40 9.92 -9.03
C ILE A 145 1.22 10.25 -9.95
N SER A 146 0.34 9.27 -10.24
CA SER A 146 -0.93 9.51 -10.95
C SER A 146 -1.93 10.36 -10.16
N ALA A 147 -1.68 10.61 -8.87
CA ALA A 147 -2.42 11.60 -8.08
C ALA A 147 -2.02 13.05 -8.41
N TYR A 148 -1.03 13.27 -9.26
CA TYR A 148 -0.54 14.59 -9.67
C TYR A 148 -0.52 14.74 -11.19
N SER A 149 0.03 13.74 -11.88
CA SER A 149 0.18 13.75 -13.34
C SER A 149 -0.36 12.44 -13.93
N PRO A 150 -1.63 12.42 -14.38
CA PRO A 150 -2.26 11.23 -14.93
C PRO A 150 -1.68 10.87 -16.30
N ARG A 151 -1.87 9.60 -16.68
CA ARG A 151 -1.66 9.13 -18.05
C ARG A 151 -2.98 9.07 -18.82
N PRO A 152 -2.95 9.13 -20.15
CA PRO A 152 -4.14 8.88 -20.95
C PRO A 152 -4.81 7.55 -20.56
N ASN A 153 -6.12 7.50 -20.60
CA ASN A 153 -6.92 6.31 -20.40
C ASN A 153 -6.80 5.66 -19.01
N THR A 154 -6.50 6.44 -17.96
CA THR A 154 -6.34 5.92 -16.59
C THR A 154 -7.35 6.50 -15.59
N ALA A 155 -8.52 6.96 -16.06
CA ALA A 155 -9.47 7.73 -15.26
C ALA A 155 -9.83 7.07 -13.91
N ALA A 156 -10.20 5.78 -13.91
CA ALA A 156 -10.59 5.07 -12.68
C ALA A 156 -9.42 4.99 -11.67
N TYR A 157 -8.25 4.61 -12.13
CA TYR A 157 -7.06 4.53 -11.27
C TYR A 157 -6.65 5.92 -10.75
N THR A 158 -6.58 6.91 -11.63
CA THR A 158 -6.26 8.30 -11.30
C THR A 158 -7.21 8.87 -10.26
N ALA A 159 -8.54 8.69 -10.44
CA ALA A 159 -9.54 9.16 -9.49
C ALA A 159 -9.32 8.54 -8.10
N THR A 160 -9.09 7.22 -8.02
CA THR A 160 -8.85 6.56 -6.72
C THR A 160 -7.57 7.07 -6.05
N LYS A 161 -6.49 7.31 -6.80
CA LYS A 161 -5.22 7.80 -6.22
C LYS A 161 -5.30 9.26 -5.76
N HIS A 162 -6.08 10.12 -6.40
CA HIS A 162 -6.43 11.46 -5.89
C HIS A 162 -7.25 11.37 -4.60
N ALA A 163 -8.24 10.46 -4.56
CA ALA A 163 -9.07 10.26 -3.37
C ALA A 163 -8.26 9.78 -2.16
N ILE A 164 -7.27 8.90 -2.37
CA ILE A 164 -6.35 8.45 -1.31
C ILE A 164 -5.56 9.63 -0.73
N ALA A 165 -5.14 10.61 -1.55
CA ALA A 165 -4.45 11.79 -1.04
C ALA A 165 -5.34 12.64 -0.11
N GLY A 166 -6.63 12.77 -0.44
CA GLY A 166 -7.62 13.41 0.43
C GLY A 166 -7.83 12.63 1.74
N LEU A 167 -8.02 11.31 1.63
CA LEU A 167 -8.16 10.41 2.77
C LEU A 167 -6.97 10.49 3.71
N THR A 168 -5.74 10.45 3.17
CA THR A 168 -4.51 10.54 3.96
C THR A 168 -4.45 11.82 4.79
N LYS A 169 -4.80 12.97 4.20
CA LYS A 169 -4.83 14.26 4.91
C LYS A 169 -5.86 14.27 6.04
N ALA A 170 -7.07 13.74 5.78
CA ALA A 170 -8.13 13.64 6.79
C ALA A 170 -7.70 12.75 7.96
N LEU A 171 -7.17 11.56 7.68
CA LEU A 171 -6.70 10.64 8.72
C LEU A 171 -5.49 11.16 9.49
N ALA A 172 -4.58 11.90 8.84
CA ALA A 172 -3.46 12.56 9.52
C ALA A 172 -3.96 13.60 10.53
N LEU A 173 -5.07 14.31 10.24
CA LEU A 173 -5.71 15.23 11.17
C LEU A 173 -6.41 14.49 12.33
N GLU A 174 -7.22 13.49 12.01
CA GLU A 174 -8.03 12.73 12.98
C GLU A 174 -7.16 11.87 13.93
N GLY A 175 -6.01 11.39 13.45
CA GLY A 175 -5.08 10.56 14.20
C GLY A 175 -4.30 11.28 15.30
N ARG A 176 -4.14 12.62 15.23
CA ARG A 176 -3.27 13.42 16.11
C ARG A 176 -3.52 13.19 17.59
N GLY A 177 -4.78 13.26 18.01
CA GLY A 177 -5.16 13.07 19.42
C GLY A 177 -4.97 11.65 19.95
N HIS A 178 -4.61 10.69 19.09
CA HIS A 178 -4.47 9.28 19.40
C HIS A 178 -3.07 8.73 19.15
N ARG A 179 -2.09 9.58 18.85
CA ARG A 179 -0.71 9.21 18.47
C ARG A 179 -0.69 8.30 17.23
N ILE A 180 -1.60 8.51 16.29
CA ILE A 180 -1.64 7.77 15.03
C ILE A 180 -1.17 8.70 13.91
N ALA A 181 -0.03 8.34 13.30
CA ALA A 181 0.50 9.03 12.14
C ALA A 181 -0.08 8.42 10.87
N CYS A 182 -0.60 9.24 9.96
CA CYS A 182 -1.03 8.79 8.64
C CYS A 182 -0.18 9.44 7.57
N SER A 183 0.28 8.65 6.62
CA SER A 183 1.23 9.01 5.57
C SER A 183 0.79 8.45 4.23
N GLN A 184 1.37 8.99 3.16
CA GLN A 184 1.25 8.44 1.82
C GLN A 184 2.61 8.36 1.15
N ILE A 185 2.85 7.25 0.44
CA ILE A 185 4.00 7.12 -0.47
C ILE A 185 3.49 7.10 -1.90
N ASP A 186 3.91 8.08 -2.71
CA ASP A 186 3.55 8.20 -4.12
C ASP A 186 4.64 7.55 -4.97
N ILE A 187 4.30 6.39 -5.52
CA ILE A 187 5.26 5.55 -6.21
C ILE A 187 5.13 5.76 -7.72
N GLY A 188 6.26 5.99 -8.37
CA GLY A 188 6.38 5.97 -9.82
C GLY A 188 6.44 4.53 -10.36
N ASN A 189 7.12 4.34 -11.49
CA ASN A 189 7.24 3.02 -12.11
C ASN A 189 8.17 2.11 -11.30
N ALA A 190 7.63 1.22 -10.48
CA ALA A 190 8.36 0.14 -9.84
C ALA A 190 8.29 -1.13 -10.70
N ALA A 191 9.38 -1.90 -10.80
CA ALA A 191 9.44 -3.13 -11.58
C ALA A 191 8.68 -4.26 -10.87
N THR A 192 7.42 -4.47 -11.27
CA THR A 192 6.51 -5.51 -10.76
C THR A 192 5.79 -6.18 -11.92
N ASP A 193 5.14 -7.32 -11.67
CA ASP A 193 4.26 -7.95 -12.67
C ASP A 193 3.15 -7.00 -13.13
N LEU A 194 2.61 -6.18 -12.21
CA LEU A 194 1.57 -5.19 -12.51
C LEU A 194 2.04 -4.13 -13.52
N THR A 195 3.33 -3.82 -13.54
CA THR A 195 3.96 -2.84 -14.43
C THR A 195 4.73 -3.51 -15.58
N ALA A 196 4.67 -4.83 -15.72
CA ALA A 196 5.42 -5.56 -16.75
C ALA A 196 5.08 -5.07 -18.18
N ALA A 197 3.79 -4.80 -18.45
CA ALA A 197 3.35 -4.25 -19.73
C ALA A 197 3.98 -2.88 -20.06
N MET A 198 4.43 -2.13 -19.06
CA MET A 198 5.10 -0.84 -19.24
C MET A 198 6.49 -0.99 -19.87
N ALA A 199 7.09 -2.19 -19.82
CA ALA A 199 8.35 -2.47 -20.49
C ALA A 199 8.24 -2.42 -22.03
N ALA A 200 7.06 -2.66 -22.58
CA ALA A 200 6.78 -2.55 -24.01
C ALA A 200 6.49 -1.11 -24.46
N GLY A 201 6.36 -0.19 -23.52
CA GLY A 201 6.05 1.21 -23.75
C GLY A 201 4.63 1.61 -23.36
N ILE A 202 4.48 2.88 -23.06
CA ILE A 202 3.23 3.48 -22.56
C ILE A 202 2.87 4.67 -23.46
N LYS A 203 1.57 4.81 -23.75
CA LYS A 203 1.04 5.96 -24.47
C LYS A 203 1.25 7.24 -23.67
N GLN A 204 1.92 8.21 -24.26
CA GLN A 204 2.16 9.53 -23.70
C GLN A 204 1.02 10.51 -24.05
N PRO A 205 0.89 11.65 -23.35
CA PRO A 205 -0.11 12.67 -23.66
C PRO A 205 -0.06 13.14 -25.12
N GLY A 206 1.11 13.23 -25.72
CA GLY A 206 1.30 13.58 -27.14
C GLY A 206 0.96 12.45 -28.13
N GLY A 207 0.45 11.31 -27.66
CA GLY A 207 -0.01 10.18 -28.48
C GLY A 207 1.06 9.16 -28.87
N HIS A 208 2.34 9.47 -28.72
CA HIS A 208 3.45 8.52 -28.99
C HIS A 208 3.59 7.46 -27.89
N ILE A 209 4.24 6.36 -28.22
CA ILE A 209 4.58 5.30 -27.25
C ILE A 209 6.02 5.53 -26.79
N MET A 210 6.25 5.47 -25.46
CA MET A 210 7.58 5.59 -24.87
C MET A 210 7.78 4.51 -23.81
N VAL A 211 8.95 3.86 -23.83
CA VAL A 211 9.39 3.00 -22.73
C VAL A 211 9.86 3.88 -21.59
N GLU A 212 9.20 3.79 -20.46
CA GLU A 212 9.57 4.57 -19.29
C GLU A 212 10.47 3.74 -18.34
N PRO A 213 11.53 4.33 -17.79
CA PRO A 213 12.36 3.69 -16.77
C PRO A 213 11.55 3.22 -15.58
N ARG A 214 11.98 2.09 -15.01
CA ARG A 214 11.39 1.50 -13.81
C ARG A 214 12.48 1.33 -12.75
N MET A 215 12.14 1.54 -11.49
CA MET A 215 13.04 1.30 -10.36
C MET A 215 12.81 -0.08 -9.74
N ASP A 216 13.83 -0.62 -9.07
CA ASP A 216 13.69 -1.83 -8.28
C ASP A 216 12.71 -1.62 -7.11
N VAL A 217 11.87 -2.62 -6.85
CA VAL A 217 10.93 -2.60 -5.71
C VAL A 217 11.63 -2.53 -4.36
N ALA A 218 12.90 -2.94 -4.27
CA ALA A 218 13.70 -2.83 -3.06
C ALA A 218 13.87 -1.37 -2.59
N HIS A 219 13.93 -0.41 -3.52
CA HIS A 219 13.99 1.01 -3.17
C HIS A 219 12.68 1.50 -2.55
N VAL A 220 11.54 1.00 -3.04
CA VAL A 220 10.22 1.30 -2.44
C VAL A 220 10.15 0.69 -1.04
N ALA A 221 10.59 -0.56 -0.87
CA ALA A 221 10.62 -1.22 0.43
C ALA A 221 11.47 -0.45 1.45
N SER A 222 12.66 0.02 1.03
CA SER A 222 13.53 0.85 1.88
C SER A 222 12.89 2.18 2.28
N ALA A 223 12.17 2.84 1.35
CA ALA A 223 11.45 4.08 1.63
C ALA A 223 10.29 3.87 2.63
N VAL A 224 9.51 2.80 2.46
CA VAL A 224 8.44 2.44 3.40
C VAL A 224 9.02 2.10 4.77
N LEU A 225 10.13 1.34 4.83
CA LEU A 225 10.81 1.01 6.07
C LEU A 225 11.33 2.26 6.80
N TYR A 226 11.92 3.22 6.07
CA TYR A 226 12.30 4.52 6.63
C TYR A 226 11.10 5.23 7.28
N MET A 227 9.96 5.34 6.55
CA MET A 227 8.75 5.97 7.09
C MET A 227 8.21 5.20 8.30
N ALA A 228 8.25 3.87 8.28
CA ALA A 228 7.75 2.99 9.34
C ALA A 228 8.54 3.15 10.65
N ASN A 229 9.85 3.39 10.55
CA ASN A 229 10.77 3.48 11.68
C ASN A 229 10.87 4.87 12.32
N LEU A 230 10.23 5.88 11.75
CA LEU A 230 10.16 7.18 12.38
C LEU A 230 9.38 7.10 13.70
N PRO A 231 9.79 7.87 14.74
CA PRO A 231 9.02 8.00 15.97
C PRO A 231 7.63 8.60 15.67
N LEU A 232 6.61 8.29 16.48
CA LEU A 232 5.22 8.67 16.19
C LEU A 232 4.94 10.18 16.27
N GLU A 233 5.82 10.95 16.90
CA GLU A 233 5.79 12.41 16.91
C GLU A 233 6.29 13.03 15.60
N THR A 234 6.91 12.23 14.74
CA THR A 234 7.42 12.67 13.43
C THR A 234 6.69 11.93 12.30
N ASN A 235 6.21 12.68 11.32
CA ASN A 235 5.49 12.12 10.19
C ASN A 235 5.99 12.68 8.86
N VAL A 236 6.38 11.79 7.94
CA VAL A 236 6.51 12.11 6.52
C VAL A 236 5.12 12.01 5.91
N LEU A 237 4.41 13.14 5.80
CA LEU A 237 3.02 13.14 5.36
C LEU A 237 2.87 12.63 3.93
N PHE A 238 3.74 13.10 3.02
CA PHE A 238 3.83 12.63 1.62
C PHE A 238 5.28 12.39 1.24
N MET A 239 5.54 11.28 0.56
CA MET A 239 6.84 10.95 -0.03
C MET A 239 6.63 10.52 -1.47
N THR A 240 7.35 11.12 -2.40
CA THR A 240 7.37 10.68 -3.80
C THR A 240 8.68 9.95 -4.09
N ILE A 241 8.59 8.75 -4.66
CA ILE A 241 9.73 7.95 -5.10
C ILE A 241 9.51 7.46 -6.54
N LYS A 242 10.47 7.68 -7.43
CA LYS A 242 10.38 7.30 -8.84
C LYS A 242 11.76 6.99 -9.43
N ALA A 243 11.80 6.31 -10.57
CA ALA A 243 13.02 6.22 -11.34
C ALA A 243 13.45 7.65 -11.79
N THR A 244 14.73 7.96 -11.67
CA THR A 244 15.24 9.32 -11.93
C THR A 244 14.88 9.82 -13.33
N GLU A 245 15.05 8.98 -14.33
CA GLU A 245 14.81 9.34 -15.75
C GLU A 245 13.33 9.18 -16.18
N MET A 246 12.45 8.77 -15.26
CA MET A 246 11.04 8.64 -15.57
C MET A 246 10.42 10.02 -15.81
N PRO A 247 9.69 10.25 -16.92
CA PRO A 247 9.03 11.53 -17.19
C PRO A 247 7.86 11.72 -16.23
N PHE A 248 8.01 12.63 -15.29
CA PHE A 248 7.00 13.05 -14.33
C PHE A 248 6.94 14.57 -14.27
N GLU A 249 8.04 15.21 -13.88
CA GLU A 249 8.26 16.65 -14.07
C GLU A 249 8.39 16.93 -15.57
N GLY A 250 7.72 17.98 -16.04
CA GLY A 250 7.73 18.33 -17.48
C GLY A 250 6.94 17.36 -18.37
N ARG A 251 6.11 16.51 -17.82
CA ARG A 251 5.12 15.74 -18.58
C ARG A 251 3.99 16.70 -18.99
N GLY A 252 4.07 17.20 -20.18
CA GLY A 252 3.10 18.09 -20.83
C GLY A 252 2.69 17.57 -22.17
#